data_646a09dab4d3d692cb46fd8198ad469e
#
_entry.id   646a09dab4d3d692cb46fd8198ad469e
#
_cell.length_a   1.000
_cell.length_b   1.000
_cell.length_c   1.000
_cell.angle_alpha   90.00
_cell.angle_beta   90.00
_cell.angle_gamma   90.00
#
_symmetry.space_group_name_H-M   'P 1'
#
loop_
_entity.id
_entity.type
_entity.pdbx_description
1 polymer ?
#
loop_
_entity_poly.entity_id
_entity_poly.type
_entity_poly.pdbx_seq_one_letter_code
_entity_poly.pdbx_strand_id
1 'polypeptide(L)'
;MLDTMVAYLWPEGMARYTFADRAPEPSRGEASPDLIYRTKDGYITAGAISDKEWQGMCRALDRPQWINDERFRTANARVVNGKLRRELTAEVLLTGSSVDWLERLDDEGVPSAPVLGRHEVLDHPQIQANELIVEEVHPVAGPIRQARPAARFDRTPARIRGPAPELGSDTVAILGELGVSSAEIDELVASGVVVVKK
;
A
#
# COMPACT_ATOMS: atom_id res chain seq x y z
N MET A 1 -7.30 -8.03 -11.36
CA MET A 1 -7.13 -7.81 -9.90
C MET A 1 -6.54 -9.03 -9.19
N LEU A 2 -7.15 -10.23 -9.26
CA LEU A 2 -6.63 -11.43 -8.57
C LEU A 2 -5.18 -11.73 -8.97
N ASP A 3 -4.89 -11.80 -10.28
CA ASP A 3 -3.55 -12.11 -10.80
C ASP A 3 -2.49 -11.13 -10.32
N THR A 4 -2.82 -9.84 -10.31
CA THR A 4 -1.92 -8.78 -9.82
C THR A 4 -1.65 -8.92 -8.32
N MET A 5 -2.67 -9.23 -7.52
CA MET A 5 -2.51 -9.43 -6.08
C MET A 5 -1.69 -10.67 -5.76
N VAL A 6 -1.93 -11.80 -6.47
CA VAL A 6 -1.13 -13.02 -6.30
C VAL A 6 0.32 -12.78 -6.69
N ALA A 7 0.58 -12.12 -7.82
CA ALA A 7 1.94 -11.80 -8.27
C ALA A 7 2.67 -10.85 -7.29
N TYR A 8 1.98 -9.85 -6.74
CA TYR A 8 2.53 -8.91 -5.78
C TYR A 8 2.85 -9.58 -4.43
N LEU A 9 1.93 -10.41 -3.93
CA LEU A 9 2.09 -11.07 -2.62
C LEU A 9 3.06 -12.25 -2.65
N TRP A 10 3.38 -12.80 -3.84
CA TRP A 10 4.19 -14.01 -3.95
C TRP A 10 5.57 -13.88 -3.30
N PRO A 11 6.38 -12.86 -3.59
CA PRO A 11 7.70 -12.70 -2.98
C PRO A 11 7.63 -12.39 -1.47
N GLU A 12 6.57 -11.73 -1.01
CA GLU A 12 6.45 -11.29 0.38
C GLU A 12 5.83 -12.35 1.29
N GLY A 13 4.67 -12.88 0.92
CA GLY A 13 3.90 -13.77 1.79
C GLY A 13 3.94 -15.25 1.39
N MET A 14 4.25 -15.56 0.12
CA MET A 14 4.12 -16.89 -0.45
C MET A 14 5.46 -17.56 -0.79
N ALA A 15 6.59 -16.92 -0.51
CA ALA A 15 7.92 -17.43 -0.89
C ALA A 15 8.19 -18.86 -0.43
N ARG A 16 7.70 -19.26 0.73
CA ARG A 16 7.82 -20.63 1.27
C ARG A 16 7.08 -21.69 0.44
N TYR A 17 6.14 -21.29 -0.40
CA TYR A 17 5.37 -22.17 -1.28
C TYR A 17 5.93 -22.24 -2.70
N THR A 18 7.07 -21.60 -2.95
CA THR A 18 7.69 -21.54 -4.29
C THR A 18 8.18 -22.90 -4.77
N PHE A 19 8.63 -23.77 -3.85
CA PHE A 19 9.09 -25.12 -4.18
C PHE A 19 7.94 -26.11 -4.06
N ALA A 20 7.46 -26.62 -5.18
CA ALA A 20 6.30 -27.50 -5.23
C ALA A 20 6.58 -28.94 -4.71
N ASP A 21 7.84 -29.34 -4.71
CA ASP A 21 8.32 -30.68 -4.30
C ASP A 21 8.68 -30.77 -2.80
N ARG A 22 8.53 -29.68 -2.07
CA ARG A 22 8.86 -29.60 -0.65
C ARG A 22 7.64 -29.18 0.16
N ALA A 23 7.49 -29.80 1.35
CA ALA A 23 6.57 -29.24 2.32
C ALA A 23 7.07 -27.83 2.70
N PRO A 24 6.18 -26.83 2.81
CA PRO A 24 6.57 -25.51 3.25
C PRO A 24 7.21 -25.65 4.64
N GLU A 25 8.45 -25.17 4.79
CA GLU A 25 9.09 -25.15 6.10
C GLU A 25 8.18 -24.42 7.09
N PRO A 26 8.05 -24.93 8.33
CA PRO A 26 7.35 -24.20 9.37
C PRO A 26 7.91 -22.78 9.41
N SER A 27 7.04 -21.79 9.38
CA SER A 27 7.49 -20.41 9.48
C SER A 27 8.39 -20.30 10.71
N ARG A 28 9.62 -19.83 10.52
CA ARG A 28 10.52 -19.48 11.63
C ARG A 28 9.99 -18.23 12.35
N GLY A 29 8.78 -18.31 12.83
CA GLY A 29 8.00 -17.21 13.38
C GLY A 29 6.70 -17.02 12.58
N GLU A 30 5.67 -16.53 13.22
CA GLU A 30 4.42 -16.08 12.61
C GLU A 30 4.72 -15.22 11.37
N ALA A 31 3.85 -15.30 10.35
CA ALA A 31 3.93 -14.48 9.14
C ALA A 31 4.46 -13.10 9.49
N SER A 32 5.51 -12.65 8.78
CA SER A 32 6.28 -11.45 9.14
C SER A 32 5.34 -10.40 9.74
N PRO A 33 5.34 -10.19 11.05
CA PRO A 33 4.39 -9.29 11.66
C PRO A 33 4.66 -7.90 11.13
N ASP A 34 3.62 -7.15 10.90
CA ASP A 34 3.71 -5.75 10.53
C ASP A 34 4.66 -5.05 11.49
N LEU A 35 5.68 -4.37 10.94
CA LEU A 35 6.63 -3.58 11.71
C LEU A 35 6.03 -2.22 12.02
N ILE A 36 4.79 -2.23 12.48
CA ILE A 36 4.04 -1.04 12.91
C ILE A 36 4.15 -0.94 14.42
N TYR A 37 4.66 0.18 14.87
CA TYR A 37 4.87 0.46 16.28
C TYR A 37 4.06 1.66 16.73
N ARG A 38 3.47 1.54 17.90
CA ARG A 38 2.84 2.66 18.56
C ARG A 38 3.91 3.57 19.16
N THR A 39 3.73 4.88 19.01
CA THR A 39 4.50 5.94 19.65
C THR A 39 3.63 6.64 20.70
N LYS A 40 4.15 7.69 21.30
CA LYS A 40 3.39 8.49 22.28
C LYS A 40 2.14 9.15 21.67
N ASP A 41 2.18 9.51 20.39
CA ASP A 41 1.17 10.33 19.70
C ASP A 41 0.62 9.73 18.40
N GLY A 42 1.06 8.53 18.01
CA GLY A 42 0.62 7.94 16.78
C GLY A 42 1.20 6.55 16.52
N TYR A 43 1.50 6.28 15.26
CA TYR A 43 2.11 5.03 14.81
C TYR A 43 3.16 5.30 13.73
N ILE A 44 4.24 4.55 13.78
CA ILE A 44 5.26 4.52 12.73
C ILE A 44 5.54 3.09 12.28
N THR A 45 6.02 2.92 11.06
CA THR A 45 6.70 1.69 10.66
C THR A 45 8.20 1.92 10.70
N ALA A 46 8.95 0.95 11.18
CA ALA A 46 10.40 0.98 11.19
C ALA A 46 10.96 -0.44 11.10
N GLY A 47 12.00 -0.63 10.31
CA GLY A 47 12.60 -1.95 10.12
C GLY A 47 14.08 -1.88 9.82
N ALA A 48 14.85 -2.86 10.32
CA ALA A 48 16.25 -3.03 10.04
C ALA A 48 16.49 -4.46 9.51
N ILE A 49 16.93 -4.57 8.26
CA ILE A 49 17.23 -5.84 7.59
C ILE A 49 18.73 -6.12 7.65
N SER A 50 19.54 -5.14 7.24
CA SER A 50 20.99 -5.25 7.24
C SER A 50 21.60 -5.02 8.63
N ASP A 51 22.86 -5.43 8.81
CA ASP A 51 23.60 -5.15 10.04
C ASP A 51 23.82 -3.65 10.24
N LYS A 52 24.02 -2.90 9.16
CA LYS A 52 24.18 -1.43 9.22
C LYS A 52 22.89 -0.77 9.73
N GLU A 53 21.74 -1.13 9.18
CA GLU A 53 20.45 -0.61 9.63
C GLU A 53 20.13 -1.01 11.07
N TRP A 54 20.49 -2.25 11.49
CA TRP A 54 20.33 -2.66 12.87
C TRP A 54 21.18 -1.83 13.83
N GLN A 55 22.42 -1.56 13.48
CA GLN A 55 23.29 -0.67 14.27
C GLN A 55 22.71 0.75 14.34
N GLY A 56 22.22 1.28 13.21
CA GLY A 56 21.51 2.55 13.16
C GLY A 56 20.26 2.55 14.07
N MET A 57 19.43 1.52 13.98
CA MET A 57 18.26 1.34 14.85
C MET A 57 18.65 1.38 16.34
N CYS A 58 19.72 0.67 16.71
CA CYS A 58 20.18 0.67 18.11
C CYS A 58 20.62 2.04 18.58
N ARG A 59 21.28 2.84 17.72
CA ARG A 59 21.68 4.21 18.08
C ARG A 59 20.48 5.15 18.12
N ALA A 60 19.60 5.10 17.12
CA ALA A 60 18.39 5.90 17.08
C ALA A 60 17.53 5.70 18.33
N LEU A 61 17.41 4.46 18.80
CA LEU A 61 16.64 4.08 19.97
C LEU A 61 17.37 4.31 21.30
N ASP A 62 18.60 4.82 21.25
CA ASP A 62 19.46 5.01 22.45
C ASP A 62 19.69 3.68 23.22
N ARG A 63 19.95 2.63 22.45
CA ARG A 63 20.22 1.27 22.92
C ARG A 63 21.48 0.66 22.28
N PRO A 64 22.64 1.35 22.30
CA PRO A 64 23.85 0.88 21.61
C PRO A 64 24.33 -0.49 22.13
N GLN A 65 23.98 -0.86 23.37
CA GLN A 65 24.29 -2.16 23.93
C GLN A 65 23.66 -3.34 23.16
N TRP A 66 22.57 -3.12 22.43
CA TRP A 66 21.94 -4.17 21.64
C TRP A 66 22.75 -4.58 20.42
N ILE A 67 23.69 -3.74 19.98
CA ILE A 67 24.57 -4.04 18.83
C ILE A 67 25.39 -5.32 19.11
N ASN A 68 25.93 -5.44 20.30
CA ASN A 68 26.78 -6.57 20.70
C ASN A 68 26.05 -7.64 21.54
N ASP A 69 24.74 -7.46 21.76
CA ASP A 69 23.92 -8.44 22.48
C ASP A 69 23.84 -9.73 21.66
N GLU A 70 24.18 -10.87 22.27
CA GLU A 70 24.19 -12.18 21.61
C GLU A 70 22.84 -12.53 20.98
N ARG A 71 21.74 -12.02 21.53
CA ARG A 71 20.39 -12.21 21.02
C ARG A 71 20.15 -11.48 19.70
N PHE A 72 20.97 -10.46 19.35
CA PHE A 72 20.70 -9.55 18.20
C PHE A 72 21.91 -9.27 17.32
N ARG A 73 23.13 -9.64 17.72
CA ARG A 73 24.39 -9.30 17.05
C ARG A 73 24.52 -9.80 15.61
N THR A 74 23.83 -10.88 15.27
CA THR A 74 23.84 -11.43 13.90
C THR A 74 22.44 -11.40 13.29
N ALA A 75 22.36 -11.37 11.96
CA ALA A 75 21.09 -11.42 11.24
C ALA A 75 20.26 -12.65 11.64
N ASN A 76 20.88 -13.82 11.76
CA ASN A 76 20.19 -15.03 12.19
C ASN A 76 19.69 -14.92 13.65
N ALA A 77 20.47 -14.37 14.55
CA ALA A 77 20.05 -14.18 15.95
C ALA A 77 18.84 -13.22 16.03
N ARG A 78 18.82 -12.17 15.22
CA ARG A 78 17.68 -11.23 15.13
C ARG A 78 16.41 -11.88 14.57
N VAL A 79 16.54 -12.88 13.69
CA VAL A 79 15.40 -13.65 13.17
C VAL A 79 14.86 -14.57 14.26
N VAL A 80 15.74 -15.34 14.91
CA VAL A 80 15.38 -16.29 15.98
C VAL A 80 14.70 -15.55 17.15
N ASN A 81 15.23 -14.40 17.54
CA ASN A 81 14.69 -13.60 18.64
C ASN A 81 13.75 -12.47 18.14
N GLY A 82 13.13 -12.65 16.99
CA GLY A 82 12.33 -11.61 16.34
C GLY A 82 11.18 -11.06 17.19
N LYS A 83 10.49 -11.92 17.93
CA LYS A 83 9.42 -11.51 18.85
C LYS A 83 9.96 -10.58 19.94
N LEU A 84 10.98 -11.04 20.68
CA LEU A 84 11.60 -10.26 21.76
C LEU A 84 12.15 -8.92 21.25
N ARG A 85 12.83 -8.92 20.09
CA ARG A 85 13.35 -7.72 19.47
C ARG A 85 12.24 -6.69 19.21
N ARG A 86 11.11 -7.12 18.64
CA ARG A 86 9.96 -6.24 18.40
C ARG A 86 9.34 -5.69 19.67
N GLU A 87 9.18 -6.53 20.67
CA GLU A 87 8.65 -6.12 21.98
C GLU A 87 9.53 -5.03 22.60
N LEU A 88 10.84 -5.24 22.69
CA LEU A 88 11.78 -4.25 23.22
C LEU A 88 11.82 -2.96 22.37
N THR A 89 11.74 -3.07 21.05
CA THR A 89 11.65 -1.90 20.16
C THR A 89 10.36 -1.13 20.41
N ALA A 90 9.23 -1.81 20.53
CA ALA A 90 7.93 -1.21 20.79
C ALA A 90 7.90 -0.46 22.14
N GLU A 91 8.47 -1.04 23.18
CA GLU A 91 8.59 -0.40 24.50
C GLU A 91 9.35 0.93 24.44
N VAL A 92 10.45 0.98 23.67
CA VAL A 92 11.21 2.21 23.52
C VAL A 92 10.44 3.24 22.69
N LEU A 93 9.86 2.84 21.57
CA LEU A 93 9.15 3.76 20.67
C LEU A 93 7.92 4.40 21.33
N LEU A 94 7.29 3.75 22.30
CA LEU A 94 6.20 4.33 23.11
C LEU A 94 6.63 5.57 23.91
N THR A 95 7.91 5.77 24.16
CA THR A 95 8.41 6.84 25.04
C THR A 95 8.54 8.21 24.36
N GLY A 96 8.56 8.27 23.04
CA GLY A 96 8.77 9.50 22.26
C GLY A 96 7.67 9.74 21.22
N SER A 97 7.68 10.93 20.63
CA SER A 97 6.77 11.29 19.55
C SER A 97 7.13 10.62 18.21
N SER A 98 6.14 10.48 17.32
CA SER A 98 6.37 9.95 15.98
C SER A 98 7.41 10.78 15.22
N VAL A 99 7.34 12.10 15.32
CA VAL A 99 8.24 13.02 14.60
C VAL A 99 9.67 12.84 15.11
N ASP A 100 9.89 12.88 16.43
CA ASP A 100 11.24 12.72 16.99
C ASP A 100 11.87 11.37 16.61
N TRP A 101 11.07 10.29 16.63
CA TRP A 101 11.56 8.98 16.24
C TRP A 101 11.90 8.88 14.76
N LEU A 102 11.05 9.44 13.88
CA LEU A 102 11.30 9.42 12.43
C LEU A 102 12.56 10.21 12.07
N GLU A 103 12.79 11.38 12.67
CA GLU A 103 14.02 12.16 12.48
C GLU A 103 15.25 11.37 12.91
N ARG A 104 15.25 10.79 14.11
CA ARG A 104 16.37 10.00 14.63
C ARG A 104 16.65 8.74 13.81
N LEU A 105 15.61 8.08 13.31
CA LEU A 105 15.74 6.89 12.46
C LEU A 105 16.30 7.26 11.08
N ASP A 106 15.87 8.38 10.51
CA ASP A 106 16.37 8.88 9.22
C ASP A 106 17.83 9.29 9.30
N ASP A 107 18.25 10.03 10.34
CA ASP A 107 19.63 10.41 10.60
C ASP A 107 20.58 9.20 10.69
N GLU A 108 20.08 8.08 11.18
CA GLU A 108 20.84 6.83 11.30
C GLU A 108 20.66 5.88 10.09
N GLY A 109 19.93 6.32 9.06
CA GLY A 109 19.69 5.58 7.82
C GLY A 109 18.86 4.32 8.00
N VAL A 110 17.90 4.36 8.94
CA VAL A 110 16.97 3.25 9.19
C VAL A 110 15.69 3.48 8.42
N PRO A 111 15.26 2.54 7.56
CA PRO A 111 13.98 2.64 6.85
C PRO A 111 12.82 2.80 7.83
N SER A 112 12.13 3.91 7.72
CA SER A 112 10.97 4.24 8.55
C SER A 112 9.99 5.15 7.83
N ALA A 113 8.73 5.14 8.25
CA ALA A 113 7.70 6.02 7.73
C ALA A 113 6.56 6.22 8.76
N PRO A 114 5.83 7.34 8.70
CA PRO A 114 4.62 7.50 9.47
C PRO A 114 3.52 6.56 8.98
N VAL A 115 2.70 6.05 9.90
CA VAL A 115 1.47 5.33 9.55
C VAL A 115 0.33 6.33 9.54
N LEU A 116 -0.07 6.72 8.34
CA LEU A 116 -1.08 7.76 8.12
C LEU A 116 -2.51 7.24 8.30
N GLY A 117 -3.35 8.02 8.93
CA GLY A 117 -4.79 7.86 8.84
C GLY A 117 -5.31 8.19 7.42
N ARG A 118 -6.48 7.64 7.05
CA ARG A 118 -7.02 7.83 5.69
C ARG A 118 -7.22 9.30 5.30
N HIS A 119 -7.58 10.15 6.23
CA HIS A 119 -7.75 11.58 6.02
C HIS A 119 -6.40 12.30 5.82
N GLU A 120 -5.34 11.86 6.50
CA GLU A 120 -4.00 12.45 6.43
C GLU A 120 -3.33 12.19 5.06
N VAL A 121 -3.71 11.09 4.39
CA VAL A 121 -3.22 10.78 3.04
C VAL A 121 -3.51 11.90 2.05
N LEU A 122 -4.68 12.54 2.16
CA LEU A 122 -5.10 13.61 1.23
C LEU A 122 -4.19 14.84 1.31
N ASP A 123 -3.70 15.14 2.50
CA ASP A 123 -2.91 16.35 2.78
C ASP A 123 -1.40 16.08 2.85
N HIS A 124 -0.98 14.82 2.67
CA HIS A 124 0.42 14.44 2.78
C HIS A 124 1.26 15.07 1.65
N PRO A 125 2.38 15.78 1.97
CA PRO A 125 3.17 16.52 0.99
C PRO A 125 3.62 15.68 -0.22
N GLN A 126 4.02 14.42 -0.02
CA GLN A 126 4.45 13.54 -1.12
C GLN A 126 3.27 13.13 -2.02
N ILE A 127 2.08 12.95 -1.46
CA ILE A 127 0.86 12.64 -2.22
C ILE A 127 0.50 13.83 -3.10
N GLN A 128 0.58 15.03 -2.56
CA GLN A 128 0.36 16.29 -3.29
C GLN A 128 1.42 16.50 -4.37
N ALA A 129 2.71 16.39 -4.03
CA ALA A 129 3.81 16.55 -4.98
C ALA A 129 3.76 15.54 -6.14
N ASN A 130 3.25 14.35 -5.90
CA ASN A 130 3.04 13.33 -6.92
C ASN A 130 1.71 13.48 -7.67
N GLU A 131 0.87 14.45 -7.31
CA GLU A 131 -0.45 14.65 -7.93
C GLU A 131 -1.28 13.36 -7.98
N LEU A 132 -1.28 12.60 -6.87
CA LEU A 132 -1.92 11.28 -6.84
C LEU A 132 -3.44 11.36 -6.76
N ILE A 133 -3.97 12.47 -6.25
CA ILE A 133 -5.41 12.70 -6.11
C ILE A 133 -5.85 13.68 -7.17
N VAL A 134 -6.86 13.32 -7.94
CA VAL A 134 -7.48 14.15 -8.97
C VAL A 134 -8.88 14.53 -8.51
N GLU A 135 -9.21 15.81 -8.64
CA GLU A 135 -10.56 16.32 -8.41
C GLU A 135 -11.26 16.55 -9.75
N GLU A 136 -12.49 16.13 -9.85
CA GLU A 136 -13.34 16.37 -11.01
C GLU A 136 -14.81 16.53 -10.60
N VAL A 137 -15.64 17.00 -11.53
CA VAL A 137 -17.06 17.19 -11.27
C VAL A 137 -17.84 16.07 -11.94
N HIS A 138 -18.45 15.22 -11.13
CA HIS A 138 -19.38 14.20 -11.61
C HIS A 138 -20.74 14.86 -11.90
N PRO A 139 -21.41 14.59 -13.06
CA PRO A 139 -22.65 15.25 -13.47
C PRO A 139 -23.79 15.12 -12.44
N VAL A 140 -23.82 14.03 -11.72
CA VAL A 140 -24.88 13.72 -10.74
C VAL A 140 -24.39 13.88 -9.30
N ALA A 141 -23.16 13.40 -8.98
CA ALA A 141 -22.64 13.41 -7.61
C ALA A 141 -21.97 14.74 -7.20
N GLY A 142 -21.74 15.65 -8.14
CA GLY A 142 -20.99 16.88 -7.88
C GLY A 142 -19.47 16.66 -7.77
N PRO A 143 -18.74 17.45 -7.00
CA PRO A 143 -17.29 17.30 -6.84
C PRO A 143 -16.91 15.95 -6.25
N ILE A 144 -16.01 15.23 -6.92
CA ILE A 144 -15.46 13.96 -6.48
C ILE A 144 -13.94 13.98 -6.49
N ARG A 145 -13.34 13.09 -5.69
CA ARG A 145 -11.91 12.81 -5.66
C ARG A 145 -11.66 11.37 -6.04
N GLN A 146 -10.61 11.14 -6.83
CA GLN A 146 -10.17 9.80 -7.15
C GLN A 146 -8.67 9.73 -7.35
N ALA A 147 -8.10 8.54 -7.19
CA ALA A 147 -6.70 8.33 -7.49
C ALA A 147 -6.49 8.32 -9.00
N ARG A 148 -5.46 9.02 -9.49
CA ARG A 148 -5.03 8.88 -10.89
C ARG A 148 -4.49 7.46 -11.15
N PRO A 149 -4.39 7.04 -12.43
CA PRO A 149 -3.69 5.80 -12.78
C PRO A 149 -2.26 5.79 -12.23
N ALA A 150 -1.85 4.66 -11.62
CA ALA A 150 -0.54 4.54 -10.98
C ALA A 150 0.61 4.62 -11.98
N ALA A 151 0.44 4.02 -13.17
CA ALA A 151 1.45 4.03 -14.23
C ALA A 151 1.58 5.43 -14.86
N ARG A 152 2.81 5.87 -15.07
CA ARG A 152 3.16 7.10 -15.80
C ARG A 152 3.88 6.71 -17.08
N PHE A 153 3.33 7.13 -18.22
CA PHE A 153 3.93 6.93 -19.53
C PHE A 153 4.24 8.31 -20.13
N ASP A 154 5.48 8.54 -20.53
CA ASP A 154 5.93 9.83 -21.05
C ASP A 154 5.26 10.22 -22.36
N ARG A 155 5.13 9.27 -23.30
CA ARG A 155 4.59 9.50 -24.64
C ARG A 155 3.08 9.39 -24.72
N THR A 156 2.49 8.52 -23.89
CA THR A 156 1.04 8.23 -23.85
C THR A 156 0.56 8.27 -22.40
N PRO A 157 0.46 9.46 -21.79
CA PRO A 157 0.07 9.56 -20.38
C PRO A 157 -1.30 8.93 -20.13
N ALA A 158 -1.37 8.08 -19.12
CA ALA A 158 -2.63 7.55 -18.66
C ALA A 158 -3.45 8.70 -18.02
N ARG A 159 -4.72 8.79 -18.38
CA ARG A 159 -5.64 9.83 -17.91
C ARG A 159 -6.95 9.20 -17.46
N ILE A 160 -7.58 9.83 -16.49
CA ILE A 160 -9.00 9.63 -16.21
C ILE A 160 -9.76 10.26 -17.37
N ARG A 161 -10.62 9.51 -18.04
CA ARG A 161 -11.35 10.00 -19.22
C ARG A 161 -12.67 10.68 -18.85
N GLY A 162 -13.08 10.58 -17.63
CA GLY A 162 -14.30 11.13 -17.08
C GLY A 162 -14.79 10.36 -15.87
N PRO A 163 -15.85 10.84 -15.24
CA PRO A 163 -16.49 10.18 -14.11
C PRO A 163 -17.13 8.86 -14.54
N ALA A 164 -17.48 8.03 -13.55
CA ALA A 164 -18.21 6.79 -13.79
C ALA A 164 -19.55 7.09 -14.50
N PRO A 165 -19.86 6.44 -15.63
CA PRO A 165 -21.11 6.67 -16.34
C PRO A 165 -22.30 6.13 -15.53
N GLU A 166 -23.46 6.72 -15.72
CA GLU A 166 -24.70 6.13 -15.22
C GLU A 166 -25.08 4.89 -16.03
N LEU A 167 -25.80 3.97 -15.41
CA LEU A 167 -26.24 2.74 -16.06
C LEU A 167 -27.04 3.08 -17.34
N GLY A 168 -26.57 2.55 -18.46
CA GLY A 168 -27.22 2.69 -19.76
C GLY A 168 -26.95 4.04 -20.49
N SER A 169 -26.09 4.91 -19.95
CA SER A 169 -25.78 6.20 -20.62
C SER A 169 -25.13 6.04 -21.98
N ASP A 170 -24.31 5.01 -22.14
CA ASP A 170 -23.50 4.80 -23.35
C ASP A 170 -24.07 3.69 -24.26
N THR A 171 -25.17 3.04 -23.86
CA THR A 171 -25.74 1.88 -24.55
C THR A 171 -26.01 2.14 -26.04
N VAL A 172 -26.68 3.24 -26.35
CA VAL A 172 -27.00 3.61 -27.73
C VAL A 172 -25.75 3.88 -28.57
N ALA A 173 -24.81 4.62 -27.99
CA ALA A 173 -23.55 4.95 -28.69
C ALA A 173 -22.74 3.68 -28.98
N ILE A 174 -22.55 2.80 -27.99
CA ILE A 174 -21.78 1.57 -28.15
C ILE A 174 -22.44 0.61 -29.14
N LEU A 175 -23.73 0.40 -29.07
CA LEU A 175 -24.43 -0.46 -30.01
C LEU A 175 -24.40 0.10 -31.43
N GLY A 176 -24.53 1.42 -31.58
CA GLY A 176 -24.39 2.11 -32.86
C GLY A 176 -23.00 1.95 -33.48
N GLU A 177 -21.94 2.08 -32.69
CA GLU A 177 -20.55 1.83 -33.12
C GLU A 177 -20.34 0.38 -33.59
N LEU A 178 -21.07 -0.56 -33.00
CA LEU A 178 -21.06 -1.98 -33.43
C LEU A 178 -21.93 -2.25 -34.65
N GLY A 179 -22.59 -1.24 -35.22
CA GLY A 179 -23.40 -1.36 -36.41
C GLY A 179 -24.85 -1.81 -36.16
N VAL A 180 -25.30 -1.84 -34.89
CA VAL A 180 -26.71 -2.14 -34.58
C VAL A 180 -27.56 -0.92 -34.93
N SER A 181 -28.62 -1.13 -35.70
CA SER A 181 -29.53 -0.05 -36.13
C SER A 181 -30.35 0.49 -34.95
N SER A 182 -30.82 1.72 -35.06
CA SER A 182 -31.69 2.34 -34.03
C SER A 182 -32.96 1.54 -33.80
N ALA A 183 -33.56 0.94 -34.85
CA ALA A 183 -34.75 0.10 -34.72
C ALA A 183 -34.48 -1.18 -33.89
N GLU A 184 -33.33 -1.83 -34.15
CA GLU A 184 -32.91 -3.00 -33.35
C GLU A 184 -32.59 -2.62 -31.89
N ILE A 185 -31.99 -1.44 -31.67
CA ILE A 185 -31.75 -0.94 -30.31
C ILE A 185 -33.09 -0.72 -29.57
N ASP A 186 -34.08 -0.13 -30.22
CA ASP A 186 -35.41 0.08 -29.66
C ASP A 186 -36.09 -1.26 -29.30
N GLU A 187 -35.97 -2.29 -30.12
CA GLU A 187 -36.46 -3.64 -29.86
C GLU A 187 -35.75 -4.28 -28.64
N LEU A 188 -34.40 -4.11 -28.55
CA LEU A 188 -33.63 -4.60 -27.43
C LEU A 188 -34.01 -3.91 -26.11
N VAL A 189 -34.32 -2.63 -26.16
CA VAL A 189 -34.82 -1.87 -25.01
C VAL A 189 -36.21 -2.33 -24.62
N ALA A 190 -37.12 -2.48 -25.60
CA ALA A 190 -38.50 -2.90 -25.37
C ALA A 190 -38.57 -4.31 -24.79
N SER A 191 -37.67 -5.21 -25.21
CA SER A 191 -37.57 -6.57 -24.67
C SER A 191 -36.83 -6.68 -23.34
N GLY A 192 -36.28 -5.58 -22.84
CA GLY A 192 -35.51 -5.53 -21.57
C GLY A 192 -34.14 -6.19 -21.63
N VAL A 193 -33.60 -6.46 -22.82
CA VAL A 193 -32.26 -7.03 -23.01
C VAL A 193 -31.18 -6.00 -22.69
N VAL A 194 -31.44 -4.73 -23.03
CA VAL A 194 -30.55 -3.59 -22.72
C VAL A 194 -31.29 -2.49 -21.97
N VAL A 195 -30.54 -1.70 -21.25
CA VAL A 195 -31.04 -0.52 -20.54
C VAL A 195 -30.46 0.72 -21.21
N VAL A 196 -31.29 1.72 -21.44
CA VAL A 196 -30.88 3.05 -21.89
C VAL A 196 -31.25 4.06 -20.81
N LYS A 197 -30.32 4.97 -20.49
CA LYS A 197 -30.63 6.06 -19.58
C LYS A 197 -31.76 6.92 -20.19
N LYS A 198 -32.79 7.18 -19.40
CA LYS A 198 -33.86 8.12 -19.71
C LYS A 198 -33.46 9.54 -19.42
#